data_13f7c12441bbc95cc54dc3ad90e7ec66
#
_entry.id   13f7c12441bbc95cc54dc3ad90e7ec66
#
_cell.length_a   1.000
_cell.length_b   1.000
_cell.length_c   1.000
_cell.angle_alpha   90.00
_cell.angle_beta   90.00
_cell.angle_gamma   90.00
#
_symmetry.space_group_name_H-M   'P 1'
#
loop_
_entity.id
_entity.type
_entity.pdbx_description
1 polymer ?
#
loop_
_entity_poly.entity_id
_entity_poly.type
_entity_poly.pdbx_seq_one_letter_code
_entity_poly.pdbx_strand_id
1 'polypeptide(L)'
;MKPPVPPTSLPGSRAVQPGADPVALQETNAAIDDLSKRTGLPKSDIKVVSVEAVQWPDTSLGCPQPDRMYAQVVTPGYRIILEAGGQMYEYHSAGAGVGLCQPAKP
;
A
#
# COMPACT_ATOMS: atom_id res chain seq x y z
N MET A 1 5.61 27.59 -2.77
CA MET A 1 6.05 26.56 -1.83
C MET A 1 6.01 25.20 -2.49
N LYS A 2 7.05 24.44 -2.28
CA LYS A 2 7.15 23.13 -2.90
C LYS A 2 6.21 22.14 -2.18
N PRO A 3 5.39 21.39 -2.92
CA PRO A 3 4.55 20.39 -2.27
C PRO A 3 5.42 19.29 -1.65
N PRO A 4 4.90 18.57 -0.64
CA PRO A 4 5.66 17.46 -0.08
C PRO A 4 6.01 16.45 -1.17
N VAL A 5 7.24 15.97 -1.13
CA VAL A 5 7.69 15.00 -2.10
C VAL A 5 7.02 13.67 -1.77
N PRO A 6 6.33 13.03 -2.72
CA PRO A 6 5.76 11.72 -2.44
C PRO A 6 6.86 10.70 -2.21
N PRO A 7 6.56 9.58 -1.55
CA PRO A 7 7.54 8.53 -1.40
C PRO A 7 8.13 8.15 -2.75
N THR A 8 9.41 7.80 -2.75
CA THR A 8 10.09 7.43 -3.98
C THR A 8 9.37 6.26 -4.64
N SER A 9 9.02 6.43 -5.91
CA SER A 9 8.39 5.36 -6.66
C SER A 9 9.34 4.19 -6.85
N LEU A 10 8.80 2.98 -6.74
CA LEU A 10 9.58 1.78 -6.96
C LEU A 10 9.82 1.60 -8.46
N PRO A 11 10.92 0.93 -8.83
CA PRO A 11 11.15 0.64 -10.25
C PRO A 11 9.96 -0.11 -10.85
N GLY A 12 9.51 0.34 -12.01
CA GLY A 12 8.37 -0.25 -12.69
C GLY A 12 7.02 0.15 -12.10
N SER A 13 6.99 1.02 -11.11
CA SER A 13 5.72 1.47 -10.54
C SER A 13 5.16 2.66 -11.32
N ARG A 14 3.86 2.86 -11.18
CA ARG A 14 3.20 4.02 -11.77
C ARG A 14 2.03 4.43 -10.89
N ALA A 15 1.75 5.72 -10.86
CA ALA A 15 0.62 6.25 -10.12
C ALA A 15 -0.68 5.74 -10.72
N VAL A 16 -1.64 5.44 -9.86
CA VAL A 16 -2.95 4.91 -10.25
C VAL A 16 -4.02 5.73 -9.58
N GLN A 17 -5.08 6.03 -10.34
CA GLN A 17 -6.29 6.62 -9.79
C GLN A 17 -7.24 5.48 -9.42
N PRO A 18 -7.57 5.28 -8.13
CA PRO A 18 -8.42 4.15 -7.76
C PRO A 18 -9.75 4.12 -8.51
N GLY A 19 -10.31 5.28 -8.81
CA GLY A 19 -11.56 5.35 -9.54
C GLY A 19 -11.48 4.89 -10.98
N ALA A 20 -10.29 4.83 -11.58
CA ALA A 20 -10.10 4.40 -12.95
C ALA A 20 -9.71 2.93 -13.07
N ASP A 21 -9.32 2.30 -11.96
CA ASP A 21 -8.87 0.91 -11.94
C ASP A 21 -9.67 0.16 -10.87
N PRO A 22 -10.60 -0.72 -11.27
CA PRO A 22 -11.44 -1.44 -10.29
C PRO A 22 -10.65 -2.28 -9.30
N VAL A 23 -9.54 -2.87 -9.72
CA VAL A 23 -8.71 -3.67 -8.82
C VAL A 23 -8.02 -2.77 -7.82
N ALA A 24 -7.47 -1.64 -8.28
CA ALA A 24 -6.86 -0.67 -7.37
C ALA A 24 -7.86 -0.14 -6.37
N LEU A 25 -9.09 0.13 -6.79
CA LEU A 25 -10.14 0.59 -5.89
C LEU A 25 -10.46 -0.48 -4.83
N GLN A 26 -10.58 -1.72 -5.24
CA GLN A 26 -10.87 -2.82 -4.33
C GLN A 26 -9.76 -2.98 -3.29
N GLU A 27 -8.51 -2.95 -3.72
CA GLU A 27 -7.37 -3.09 -2.81
C GLU A 27 -7.26 -1.89 -1.88
N THR A 28 -7.52 -0.70 -2.39
CA THR A 28 -7.50 0.52 -1.58
C THR A 28 -8.58 0.47 -0.51
N ASN A 29 -9.78 0.02 -0.87
CA ASN A 29 -10.86 -0.10 0.10
C ASN A 29 -10.54 -1.16 1.17
N ALA A 30 -9.88 -2.23 0.79
CA ALA A 30 -9.45 -3.25 1.75
C ALA A 30 -8.42 -2.67 2.73
N ALA A 31 -7.50 -1.85 2.24
CA ALA A 31 -6.51 -1.20 3.09
C ALA A 31 -7.18 -0.22 4.06
N ILE A 32 -8.13 0.56 3.58
CA ILE A 32 -8.86 1.50 4.43
C ILE A 32 -9.63 0.75 5.52
N ASP A 33 -10.27 -0.36 5.15
CA ASP A 33 -11.01 -1.17 6.11
C ASP A 33 -10.08 -1.73 7.19
N ASP A 34 -8.93 -2.25 6.79
CA ASP A 34 -7.95 -2.78 7.73
C ASP A 34 -7.44 -1.69 8.67
N LEU A 35 -7.10 -0.52 8.11
CA LEU A 35 -6.58 0.58 8.92
C LEU A 35 -7.64 1.11 9.88
N SER A 36 -8.89 1.20 9.45
CA SER A 36 -9.98 1.60 10.32
C SER A 36 -10.08 0.67 11.53
N LYS A 37 -9.95 -0.62 11.30
CA LYS A 37 -10.00 -1.60 12.40
C LYS A 37 -8.80 -1.49 13.32
N ARG A 38 -7.62 -1.22 12.77
CA ARG A 38 -6.40 -1.11 13.57
C ARG A 38 -6.36 0.15 14.42
N THR A 39 -6.87 1.25 13.90
CA THR A 39 -6.79 2.55 14.59
C THR A 39 -8.04 2.89 15.38
N GLY A 40 -9.16 2.27 15.06
CA GLY A 40 -10.45 2.64 15.64
C GLY A 40 -11.05 3.89 15.02
N LEU A 41 -10.41 4.46 14.01
CA LEU A 41 -10.92 5.66 13.35
C LEU A 41 -11.94 5.27 12.29
N PRO A 42 -12.97 6.12 12.08
CA PRO A 42 -13.91 5.86 10.99
C PRO A 42 -13.23 5.98 9.63
N LYS A 43 -13.76 5.26 8.66
CA LYS A 43 -13.18 5.27 7.31
C LYS A 43 -13.14 6.66 6.70
N SER A 44 -14.08 7.52 7.07
CA SER A 44 -14.12 8.89 6.57
C SER A 44 -12.94 9.74 7.05
N ASP A 45 -12.26 9.32 8.11
CA ASP A 45 -11.07 10.01 8.61
C ASP A 45 -9.78 9.48 8.02
N ILE A 46 -9.86 8.51 7.13
CA ILE A 46 -8.70 7.92 6.47
C ILE A 46 -8.62 8.47 5.06
N LYS A 47 -7.46 9.04 4.72
CA LYS A 47 -7.26 9.66 3.41
C LYS A 47 -6.30 8.83 2.59
N VAL A 48 -6.60 8.72 1.30
CA VAL A 48 -5.70 8.07 0.35
C VAL A 48 -4.69 9.11 -0.11
N VAL A 49 -3.42 8.87 0.18
CA VAL A 49 -2.35 9.79 -0.22
C VAL A 49 -1.86 9.43 -1.61
N SER A 50 -1.61 8.14 -1.86
CA SER A 50 -1.19 7.70 -3.18
C SER A 50 -1.48 6.22 -3.36
N VAL A 51 -1.63 5.83 -4.63
CA VAL A 51 -1.76 4.44 -5.03
C VAL A 51 -0.87 4.24 -6.25
N GLU A 52 0.00 3.25 -6.18
CA GLU A 52 0.92 2.94 -7.27
C GLU A 52 0.77 1.47 -7.67
N ALA A 53 0.70 1.21 -8.97
CA ALA A 53 0.80 -0.15 -9.48
C ALA A 53 2.27 -0.54 -9.48
N VAL A 54 2.59 -1.70 -8.93
CA VAL A 54 3.96 -2.14 -8.71
C VAL A 54 4.14 -3.57 -9.17
N GLN A 55 5.33 -3.89 -9.68
CA GLN A 55 5.73 -5.27 -9.92
C GLN A 55 6.64 -5.69 -8.78
N TRP A 56 6.08 -6.45 -7.83
CA TRP A 56 6.87 -6.92 -6.70
C TRP A 56 7.84 -8.01 -7.19
N PRO A 57 9.10 -7.99 -6.74
CA PRO A 57 10.08 -8.99 -7.22
C PRO A 57 9.81 -10.40 -6.73
N ASP A 58 9.07 -10.55 -5.62
CA ASP A 58 8.73 -11.85 -5.09
C ASP A 58 7.40 -11.76 -4.33
N THR A 59 6.99 -12.86 -3.73
CA THR A 59 5.70 -12.91 -3.05
C THR A 59 5.71 -12.26 -1.67
N SER A 60 6.85 -11.70 -1.22
CA SER A 60 6.88 -10.92 0.01
C SER A 60 6.24 -9.55 -0.16
N LEU A 61 5.99 -9.14 -1.40
CA LEU A 61 5.41 -7.86 -1.75
C LEU A 61 6.22 -6.68 -1.20
N GLY A 62 7.55 -6.82 -1.21
CA GLY A 62 8.43 -5.77 -0.72
C GLY A 62 8.46 -5.64 0.80
N CYS A 63 7.88 -6.60 1.51
CA CYS A 63 7.78 -6.55 2.96
C CYS A 63 8.13 -7.92 3.57
N PRO A 64 9.35 -8.42 3.35
CA PRO A 64 9.71 -9.75 3.82
C PRO A 64 9.74 -9.84 5.34
N GLN A 65 9.39 -11.02 5.84
CA GLN A 65 9.47 -11.31 7.26
C GLN A 65 10.56 -12.35 7.50
N PRO A 66 11.31 -12.24 8.62
CA PRO A 66 12.50 -13.05 8.80
C PRO A 66 12.27 -14.55 8.84
N ASP A 67 11.08 -14.99 9.27
CA ASP A 67 10.81 -16.42 9.43
C ASP A 67 10.05 -17.01 8.27
N ARG A 68 9.94 -16.32 7.15
CA ARG A 68 9.14 -16.76 6.02
C ARG A 68 9.96 -16.91 4.78
N MET A 69 9.60 -17.92 4.01
CA MET A 69 10.16 -18.13 2.68
C MET A 69 9.16 -17.64 1.65
N TYR A 70 9.69 -17.06 0.58
CA TYR A 70 8.85 -16.46 -0.46
C TYR A 70 9.25 -17.01 -1.82
N ALA A 71 8.25 -17.20 -2.68
CA ALA A 71 8.50 -17.60 -4.05
C ALA A 71 9.07 -16.43 -4.84
N GLN A 72 10.10 -16.68 -5.63
CA GLN A 72 10.77 -15.67 -6.44
C GLN A 72 10.02 -15.50 -7.76
N VAL A 73 8.81 -14.99 -7.67
CA VAL A 73 7.93 -14.79 -8.80
C VAL A 73 7.51 -13.33 -8.81
N VAL A 74 7.70 -12.66 -9.94
CA VAL A 74 7.22 -11.29 -10.10
C VAL A 74 5.71 -11.27 -9.87
N THR A 75 5.27 -10.43 -8.94
CA THR A 75 3.89 -10.41 -8.48
C THR A 75 3.33 -9.00 -8.67
N PRO A 76 2.41 -8.81 -9.61
CA PRO A 76 1.80 -7.48 -9.78
C PRO A 76 0.89 -7.15 -8.60
N GLY A 77 0.94 -5.89 -8.19
CA GLY A 77 0.13 -5.43 -7.07
C GLY A 77 0.16 -3.93 -6.95
N TYR A 78 -0.09 -3.43 -5.74
CA TYR A 78 -0.19 -2.00 -5.51
C TYR A 78 0.52 -1.63 -4.23
N ARG A 79 1.07 -0.42 -4.23
CA ARG A 79 1.59 0.24 -3.04
C ARG A 79 0.63 1.37 -2.71
N ILE A 80 0.03 1.31 -1.53
CA ILE A 80 -1.04 2.23 -1.13
C ILE A 80 -0.58 2.98 0.10
N ILE A 81 -0.59 4.31 0.03
CA ILE A 81 -0.24 5.15 1.18
C ILE A 81 -1.52 5.80 1.68
N LEU A 82 -1.81 5.59 2.95
CA LEU A 82 -2.96 6.19 3.62
C LEU A 82 -2.49 7.11 4.73
N GLU A 83 -3.32 8.09 5.06
CA GLU A 83 -3.09 8.96 6.21
C GLU A 83 -4.27 8.84 7.16
N ALA A 84 -3.98 8.67 8.46
CA ALA A 84 -5.00 8.60 9.49
C ALA A 84 -4.42 9.14 10.79
N GLY A 85 -5.15 10.04 11.44
CA GLY A 85 -4.72 10.60 12.71
C GLY A 85 -3.38 11.31 12.65
N GLY A 86 -3.04 11.90 11.51
CA GLY A 86 -1.78 12.61 11.34
C GLY A 86 -0.59 11.70 11.06
N GLN A 87 -0.82 10.41 10.85
CA GLN A 87 0.25 9.47 10.55
C GLN A 87 0.04 8.82 9.19
N MET A 88 1.17 8.47 8.57
CA MET A 88 1.17 7.80 7.28
C MET A 88 1.31 6.30 7.48
N TYR A 89 0.55 5.54 6.68
CA TYR A 89 0.57 4.08 6.73
C TYR A 89 0.77 3.56 5.31
N GLU A 90 1.69 2.62 5.17
CA GLU A 90 1.98 2.05 3.86
C GLU A 90 1.42 0.63 3.80
N TYR A 91 0.59 0.37 2.78
CA TYR A 91 0.04 -0.94 2.51
C TYR A 91 0.58 -1.48 1.20
N HIS A 92 0.88 -2.75 1.17
CA HIS A 92 1.27 -3.46 -0.04
C HIS A 92 0.24 -4.52 -0.33
N SER A 93 -0.12 -4.65 -1.59
CA SER A 93 -1.16 -5.59 -1.98
C SER A 93 -0.75 -6.35 -3.23
N ALA A 94 -1.36 -7.51 -3.40
CA ALA A 94 -1.26 -8.29 -4.62
C ALA A 94 -2.42 -9.30 -4.65
N GLY A 95 -3.02 -9.45 -5.84
CA GLY A 95 -4.03 -10.49 -6.06
C GLY A 95 -5.13 -10.49 -5.02
N ALA A 96 -5.02 -11.35 -4.06
CA ALA A 96 -6.09 -11.65 -3.13
C ALA A 96 -5.96 -10.95 -1.78
N GLY A 97 -4.95 -10.10 -1.57
CA GLY A 97 -4.78 -9.56 -0.24
C GLY A 97 -4.02 -8.26 -0.16
N VAL A 98 -4.22 -7.59 0.95
CA VAL A 98 -3.53 -6.36 1.28
C VAL A 98 -3.00 -6.50 2.71
N GLY A 99 -1.80 -5.97 2.96
CA GLY A 99 -1.20 -6.02 4.27
C GLY A 99 -0.49 -4.73 4.62
N LEU A 100 -0.55 -4.36 5.89
CA LEU A 100 0.18 -3.22 6.38
C LEU A 100 1.68 -3.53 6.36
N CYS A 101 2.42 -2.70 5.69
CA CYS A 101 3.86 -2.85 5.55
C CYS A 101 4.52 -1.54 5.91
N GLN A 102 4.75 -1.33 7.20
CA GLN A 102 5.42 -0.13 7.66
C GLN A 102 6.91 -0.35 7.56
N PRO A 103 7.65 0.61 6.99
CA PRO A 103 9.10 0.51 7.01
C PRO A 103 9.60 0.44 8.44
N ALA A 104 10.71 -0.25 8.65
CA ALA A 104 11.33 -0.29 9.95
C ALA A 104 11.63 1.14 10.39
N LYS A 105 11.32 1.45 11.62
CA LYS A 105 11.62 2.78 12.13
C LYS A 105 13.12 2.94 12.29
N PRO A 106 13.62 4.11 11.92
CA PRO A 106 15.06 4.39 12.13
C PRO A 106 15.46 4.35 13.58
#